data_41771e8d3883113bc69c0d77ab387ef1
#
_entry.id   41771e8d3883113bc69c0d77ab387ef1
#
_cell.length_a   1.000
_cell.length_b   1.000
_cell.length_c   1.000
_cell.angle_alpha   90.00
_cell.angle_beta   90.00
_cell.angle_gamma   90.00
#
_symmetry.space_group_name_H-M   'P 1'
#
loop_
_entity.id
_entity.type
_entity.pdbx_description
1 polymer ?
#
loop_
_entity_poly.entity_id
_entity_poly.type
_entity_poly.pdbx_seq_one_letter_code
_entity_poly.pdbx_strand_id
1 'polypeptide(L)'
;MNIYKEKIKIAVVAPPFSGHLYPILELVIPLLREKDKYDICVYTGFYKEEVVKKLGFPVKVLLKDKPDVFEKISDTERQTDPVIAYRQFKENLKLMQEVIKEMGKFFSERKPDIVLADFVAVPAGIICKKLNIPWITSIPTPFAIESKTTVPAYVGGLYPRDGFLFKLRDKLARSIIRNYKKLICLILRKQIKELSFTLYNEKGEENIYSPYSILALGMKELEFRDDFPEQFIWAGPCCSSLFKNSIKFEKDEKYKKTVFVTNGTHLKWAKKSMTDVAEELSKLYPEFLFVVSLGSYPERDKETVRENNLHIYHYLDYDEVLPKIDYVIHHGGTGVLHSCIKYNKPSVIIPHDYDQFDYAVRADLAEIGIPAKLKSGKSIINSFEKMIQRKEWKNLEKMSKDFNKYSPSEVLKKEIDRLLKGGK
;
A
#
# COMPACT_ATOMS: atom_id res chain seq x y z
N MET A 1 39.59 24.37 3.01
CA MET A 1 38.70 24.63 4.13
C MET A 1 37.38 23.88 3.80
N ASN A 2 37.23 22.65 4.30
CA ASN A 2 35.98 21.88 4.12
C ASN A 2 34.92 22.52 5.03
N ILE A 3 34.05 23.33 4.46
CA ILE A 3 32.84 23.76 5.12
C ILE A 3 31.99 22.49 5.25
N TYR A 4 31.91 21.89 6.43
CA TYR A 4 31.01 20.78 6.73
C TYR A 4 29.57 21.25 6.46
N LYS A 5 29.06 20.92 5.30
CA LYS A 5 27.67 21.17 4.96
C LYS A 5 26.82 20.33 5.91
N GLU A 6 26.02 20.93 6.74
CA GLU A 6 25.17 20.21 7.69
C GLU A 6 24.28 19.21 6.92
N LYS A 7 24.20 17.95 7.40
CA LYS A 7 23.41 16.92 6.73
C LYS A 7 21.94 17.27 6.75
N ILE A 8 21.24 16.99 5.66
CA ILE A 8 19.78 17.14 5.57
C ILE A 8 19.12 16.11 6.48
N LYS A 9 18.41 16.56 7.51
CA LYS A 9 17.69 15.73 8.48
C LYS A 9 16.32 15.36 7.95
N ILE A 10 16.11 14.09 7.65
CA ILE A 10 14.86 13.57 7.11
C ILE A 10 14.15 12.73 8.19
N ALA A 11 12.91 13.10 8.53
CA ALA A 11 12.03 12.24 9.31
C ALA A 11 11.11 11.44 8.37
N VAL A 12 11.14 10.12 8.47
CA VAL A 12 10.24 9.22 7.72
C VAL A 12 9.17 8.72 8.67
N VAL A 13 7.90 8.98 8.40
CA VAL A 13 6.79 8.66 9.30
C VAL A 13 5.80 7.74 8.60
N ALA A 14 5.62 6.53 9.12
CA ALA A 14 4.66 5.57 8.60
C ALA A 14 4.10 4.68 9.72
N PRO A 15 2.82 4.23 9.63
CA PRO A 15 2.27 3.26 10.56
C PRO A 15 2.98 1.90 10.40
N PRO A 16 2.90 1.01 11.40
CA PRO A 16 3.64 -0.27 11.39
C PRO A 16 3.03 -1.34 10.47
N PHE A 17 2.31 -0.93 9.42
CA PHE A 17 1.71 -1.85 8.44
C PHE A 17 2.63 -2.06 7.25
N SER A 18 2.81 -3.32 6.82
CA SER A 18 3.74 -3.66 5.73
C SER A 18 3.42 -2.93 4.42
N GLY A 19 2.13 -2.76 4.08
CA GLY A 19 1.69 -2.06 2.87
C GLY A 19 1.96 -0.54 2.87
N HIS A 20 2.27 0.04 4.02
CA HIS A 20 2.56 1.47 4.20
C HIS A 20 4.06 1.71 4.49
N LEU A 21 4.60 0.96 5.45
CA LEU A 21 5.99 1.15 5.88
C LEU A 21 7.00 0.65 4.84
N TYR A 22 6.78 -0.50 4.21
CA TYR A 22 7.78 -1.06 3.29
C TYR A 22 7.96 -0.22 2.03
N PRO A 23 6.90 0.26 1.35
CA PRO A 23 7.07 1.15 0.20
C PRO A 23 7.85 2.43 0.53
N ILE A 24 7.59 3.06 1.67
CA ILE A 24 8.29 4.28 2.06
C ILE A 24 9.76 4.00 2.48
N LEU A 25 10.04 2.84 3.09
CA LEU A 25 11.41 2.42 3.38
C LEU A 25 12.19 2.12 2.09
N GLU A 26 11.61 1.40 1.13
CA GLU A 26 12.21 1.16 -0.17
C GLU A 26 12.58 2.47 -0.87
N LEU A 27 11.68 3.45 -0.81
CA LEU A 27 11.89 4.78 -1.38
C LEU A 27 13.13 5.48 -0.80
N VAL A 28 13.43 5.31 0.49
CA VAL A 28 14.55 6.01 1.17
C VAL A 28 15.82 5.17 1.35
N ILE A 29 15.77 3.85 1.16
CA ILE A 29 16.97 2.97 1.28
C ILE A 29 18.16 3.46 0.43
N PRO A 30 17.99 3.89 -0.85
CA PRO A 30 19.12 4.38 -1.63
C PRO A 30 19.80 5.61 -1.04
N LEU A 31 19.07 6.44 -0.27
CA LEU A 31 19.62 7.63 0.38
C LEU A 31 20.58 7.27 1.54
N LEU A 32 20.47 6.06 2.12
CA LEU A 32 21.42 5.57 3.12
C LEU A 32 22.85 5.44 2.59
N ARG A 33 23.03 5.32 1.27
CA ARG A 33 24.36 5.27 0.64
C ARG A 33 25.03 6.65 0.61
N GLU A 34 24.24 7.73 0.74
CA GLU A 34 24.68 9.12 0.72
C GLU A 34 24.73 9.68 2.16
N LYS A 35 25.41 8.94 3.07
CA LYS A 35 25.48 9.27 4.51
C LYS A 35 26.05 10.65 4.82
N ASP A 36 26.83 11.22 3.92
CA ASP A 36 27.42 12.57 4.09
C ASP A 36 26.39 13.66 3.75
N LYS A 37 25.34 13.32 2.99
CA LYS A 37 24.28 14.26 2.58
C LYS A 37 23.04 14.15 3.44
N TYR A 38 22.65 12.94 3.85
CA TYR A 38 21.38 12.69 4.53
C TYR A 38 21.56 12.06 5.92
N ASP A 39 20.77 12.54 6.86
CA ASP A 39 20.58 12.00 8.21
C ASP A 39 19.11 11.60 8.38
N ILE A 40 18.80 10.30 8.27
CA ILE A 40 17.44 9.77 8.19
C ILE A 40 17.06 9.10 9.50
N CYS A 41 15.87 9.39 10.04
CA CYS A 41 15.29 8.70 11.18
C CYS A 41 13.85 8.29 10.85
N VAL A 42 13.50 7.03 11.16
CA VAL A 42 12.16 6.46 10.94
C VAL A 42 11.34 6.53 12.21
N TYR A 43 10.06 6.93 12.08
CA TYR A 43 9.08 7.00 13.15
C TYR A 43 7.94 6.03 12.82
N THR A 44 7.79 4.97 13.62
CA THR A 44 6.79 3.91 13.37
C THR A 44 6.37 3.23 14.68
N GLY A 45 5.45 2.25 14.63
CA GLY A 45 5.02 1.49 15.80
C GLY A 45 5.98 0.36 16.20
N PHE A 46 5.74 -0.18 17.38
CA PHE A 46 6.62 -1.12 18.09
C PHE A 46 7.00 -2.35 17.25
N TYR A 47 6.05 -3.03 16.63
CA TYR A 47 6.30 -4.29 15.92
C TYR A 47 7.18 -4.17 14.66
N LYS A 48 7.50 -2.96 14.24
CA LYS A 48 8.40 -2.72 13.10
C LYS A 48 9.77 -2.16 13.49
N GLU A 49 10.03 -1.98 14.79
CA GLU A 49 11.31 -1.47 15.27
C GLU A 49 12.49 -2.30 14.78
N GLU A 50 12.44 -3.63 15.00
CA GLU A 50 13.50 -4.56 14.58
C GLU A 50 13.71 -4.58 13.06
N VAL A 51 12.62 -4.52 12.32
CA VAL A 51 12.65 -4.46 10.85
C VAL A 51 13.41 -3.23 10.36
N VAL A 52 13.08 -2.05 10.92
CA VAL A 52 13.72 -0.78 10.56
C VAL A 52 15.20 -0.76 10.93
N LYS A 53 15.55 -1.26 12.12
CA LYS A 53 16.95 -1.39 12.58
C LYS A 53 17.77 -2.30 11.67
N LYS A 54 17.22 -3.47 11.28
CA LYS A 54 17.90 -4.41 10.37
C LYS A 54 18.19 -3.81 9.00
N LEU A 55 17.41 -2.83 8.56
CA LEU A 55 17.65 -2.08 7.32
C LEU A 55 18.70 -0.96 7.48
N GLY A 56 19.18 -0.73 8.70
CA GLY A 56 20.22 0.26 9.00
C GLY A 56 19.71 1.68 9.29
N PHE A 57 18.40 1.85 9.56
CA PHE A 57 17.84 3.13 9.94
C PHE A 57 17.79 3.31 11.46
N PRO A 58 18.16 4.49 12.00
CA PRO A 58 17.71 4.94 13.30
C PRO A 58 16.18 4.95 13.35
N VAL A 59 15.61 4.49 14.47
CA VAL A 59 14.15 4.42 14.65
C VAL A 59 13.71 5.03 15.98
N LYS A 60 12.61 5.74 15.94
CA LYS A 60 11.84 6.20 17.10
C LYS A 60 10.50 5.49 17.12
N VAL A 61 10.26 4.70 18.14
CA VAL A 61 9.00 3.94 18.30
C VAL A 61 7.94 4.87 18.86
N LEU A 62 6.86 5.04 18.12
CA LEU A 62 5.69 5.80 18.54
C LEU A 62 4.82 4.94 19.45
N LEU A 63 4.34 5.49 20.56
CA LEU A 63 3.47 4.86 21.55
C LEU A 63 4.04 3.52 22.07
N LYS A 64 5.31 3.53 22.42
CA LYS A 64 6.05 2.34 22.86
C LYS A 64 5.41 1.62 24.06
N ASP A 65 4.72 2.35 24.92
CA ASP A 65 3.96 1.85 26.06
C ASP A 65 2.61 1.18 25.67
N LYS A 66 2.18 1.34 24.41
CA LYS A 66 0.95 0.76 23.85
C LYS A 66 1.25 -0.03 22.56
N PRO A 67 2.04 -1.11 22.61
CA PRO A 67 2.62 -1.76 21.43
C PRO A 67 1.58 -2.21 20.39
N ASP A 68 0.40 -2.68 20.83
CA ASP A 68 -0.65 -3.23 19.95
C ASP A 68 -1.65 -2.20 19.45
N VAL A 69 -1.50 -0.91 19.76
CA VAL A 69 -2.57 0.08 19.55
C VAL A 69 -2.91 0.28 18.07
N PHE A 70 -1.90 0.27 17.19
CA PHE A 70 -2.11 0.43 15.76
C PHE A 70 -2.85 -0.78 15.16
N GLU A 71 -2.42 -1.99 15.53
CA GLU A 71 -3.01 -3.24 15.06
C GLU A 71 -4.45 -3.38 15.54
N LYS A 72 -4.71 -3.11 16.83
CA LYS A 72 -6.08 -3.17 17.39
C LYS A 72 -7.08 -2.25 16.70
N ILE A 73 -6.66 -1.09 16.23
CA ILE A 73 -7.55 -0.17 15.50
C ILE A 73 -7.79 -0.65 14.08
N SER A 74 -6.77 -1.20 13.42
CA SER A 74 -6.85 -1.61 12.01
C SER A 74 -7.38 -3.02 11.81
N ASP A 75 -7.23 -3.91 12.80
CA ASP A 75 -7.68 -5.29 12.68
C ASP A 75 -9.22 -5.38 12.71
N THR A 76 -9.78 -6.10 11.75
CA THR A 76 -11.22 -6.32 11.63
C THR A 76 -11.51 -7.82 11.60
N GLU A 77 -12.67 -8.22 12.07
CA GLU A 77 -13.14 -9.61 12.05
C GLU A 77 -13.85 -9.97 10.73
N ARG A 78 -14.19 -8.96 9.94
CA ARG A 78 -14.94 -9.08 8.69
C ARG A 78 -14.67 -7.87 7.79
N GLN A 79 -15.21 -7.92 6.58
CA GLN A 79 -15.17 -6.82 5.62
C GLN A 79 -15.68 -5.51 6.23
N THR A 80 -14.98 -4.43 5.94
CA THR A 80 -15.26 -3.08 6.45
C THR A 80 -16.61 -2.57 5.92
N ASP A 81 -17.44 -2.11 6.83
CA ASP A 81 -18.70 -1.42 6.57
C ASP A 81 -18.66 0.02 7.15
N PRO A 82 -19.65 0.87 6.88
CA PRO A 82 -19.67 2.25 7.40
C PRO A 82 -19.59 2.36 8.94
N VAL A 83 -20.09 1.37 9.70
CA VAL A 83 -20.03 1.37 11.17
C VAL A 83 -18.62 1.06 11.64
N ILE A 84 -17.96 0.05 11.05
CA ILE A 84 -16.56 -0.28 11.30
C ILE A 84 -15.68 0.92 10.95
N ALA A 85 -15.89 1.53 9.77
CA ALA A 85 -15.14 2.70 9.32
C ALA A 85 -15.29 3.89 10.31
N TYR A 86 -16.50 4.17 10.80
CA TYR A 86 -16.75 5.19 11.82
C TYR A 86 -15.98 4.89 13.12
N ARG A 87 -16.05 3.65 13.61
CA ARG A 87 -15.34 3.23 14.83
C ARG A 87 -13.83 3.42 14.68
N GLN A 88 -13.27 2.93 13.58
CA GLN A 88 -11.84 3.08 13.28
C GLN A 88 -11.44 4.56 13.20
N PHE A 89 -12.23 5.39 12.53
CA PHE A 89 -11.97 6.83 12.45
C PHE A 89 -11.97 7.50 13.83
N LYS A 90 -12.95 7.18 14.68
CA LYS A 90 -13.05 7.71 16.04
C LYS A 90 -11.87 7.32 16.92
N GLU A 91 -11.44 6.06 16.87
CA GLU A 91 -10.28 5.59 17.65
C GLU A 91 -8.97 6.19 17.10
N ASN A 92 -8.83 6.29 15.77
CA ASN A 92 -7.70 6.98 15.16
C ASN A 92 -7.59 8.45 15.59
N LEU A 93 -8.70 9.19 15.69
CA LEU A 93 -8.67 10.59 16.17
C LEU A 93 -8.12 10.73 17.59
N LYS A 94 -8.48 9.79 18.49
CA LYS A 94 -7.92 9.77 19.85
C LYS A 94 -6.41 9.50 19.81
N LEU A 95 -6.00 8.54 19.01
CA LEU A 95 -4.60 8.18 18.85
C LEU A 95 -3.77 9.31 18.26
N MET A 96 -4.32 10.05 17.31
CA MET A 96 -3.62 11.19 16.67
C MET A 96 -3.12 12.22 17.67
N GLN A 97 -3.88 12.53 18.72
CA GLN A 97 -3.45 13.51 19.74
C GLN A 97 -2.20 13.03 20.48
N GLU A 98 -2.15 11.74 20.85
CA GLU A 98 -1.00 11.15 21.54
C GLU A 98 0.22 11.12 20.62
N VAL A 99 0.04 10.67 19.36
CA VAL A 99 1.11 10.64 18.36
C VAL A 99 1.67 12.04 18.07
N ILE A 100 0.82 13.08 17.92
CA ILE A 100 1.26 14.46 17.71
C ILE A 100 2.07 14.97 18.90
N LYS A 101 1.64 14.67 20.13
CA LYS A 101 2.36 15.07 21.35
C LYS A 101 3.74 14.42 21.42
N GLU A 102 3.83 13.14 21.12
CA GLU A 102 5.08 12.38 21.16
C GLU A 102 6.03 12.78 20.02
N MET A 103 5.53 12.89 18.79
CA MET A 103 6.31 13.42 17.66
C MET A 103 6.82 14.85 17.95
N GLY A 104 6.00 15.69 18.61
CA GLY A 104 6.42 17.03 19.00
C GLY A 104 7.64 17.04 19.91
N LYS A 105 7.73 16.09 20.85
CA LYS A 105 8.93 15.91 21.69
C LYS A 105 10.14 15.48 20.85
N PHE A 106 9.99 14.45 20.00
CA PHE A 106 11.08 13.99 19.14
C PHE A 106 11.57 15.07 18.18
N PHE A 107 10.66 15.87 17.61
CA PHE A 107 11.03 16.97 16.70
C PHE A 107 11.64 18.17 17.43
N SER A 108 11.36 18.37 18.72
CA SER A 108 12.07 19.39 19.52
C SER A 108 13.50 18.95 19.85
N GLU A 109 13.75 17.65 20.05
CA GLU A 109 15.10 17.11 20.29
C GLU A 109 15.94 17.08 18.99
N ARG A 110 15.31 16.71 17.89
CA ARG A 110 15.95 16.59 16.57
C ARG A 110 15.01 17.13 15.50
N LYS A 111 15.04 18.44 15.30
CA LYS A 111 14.22 19.11 14.29
C LYS A 111 14.58 18.60 12.89
N PRO A 112 13.67 17.96 12.14
CA PRO A 112 13.94 17.57 10.77
C PRO A 112 13.88 18.80 9.85
N ASP A 113 14.67 18.79 8.78
CA ASP A 113 14.61 19.78 7.72
C ASP A 113 13.42 19.50 6.78
N ILE A 114 13.07 18.23 6.64
CA ILE A 114 11.94 17.77 5.83
C ILE A 114 11.36 16.47 6.41
N VAL A 115 10.04 16.28 6.25
CA VAL A 115 9.34 15.06 6.65
C VAL A 115 8.81 14.34 5.43
N LEU A 116 9.05 13.03 5.33
CA LEU A 116 8.39 12.13 4.39
C LEU A 116 7.35 11.32 5.16
N ALA A 117 6.07 11.53 4.88
CA ALA A 117 4.97 10.92 5.61
C ALA A 117 4.14 10.01 4.70
N ASP A 118 3.85 8.81 5.16
CA ASP A 118 2.82 7.98 4.53
C ASP A 118 1.45 8.67 4.64
N PHE A 119 0.59 8.51 3.64
CA PHE A 119 -0.68 9.25 3.53
C PHE A 119 -1.67 8.99 4.69
N VAL A 120 -1.56 7.86 5.38
CA VAL A 120 -2.36 7.59 6.59
C VAL A 120 -1.70 8.11 7.87
N ALA A 121 -0.44 8.56 7.81
CA ALA A 121 0.26 9.20 8.92
C ALA A 121 -0.14 10.68 9.07
N VAL A 122 -1.43 10.96 9.11
CA VAL A 122 -2.01 12.32 9.21
C VAL A 122 -1.41 13.18 10.32
N PRO A 123 -1.08 12.64 11.52
CA PRO A 123 -0.38 13.39 12.57
C PRO A 123 0.91 14.07 12.11
N ALA A 124 1.65 13.47 11.18
CA ALA A 124 2.88 14.05 10.65
C ALA A 124 2.62 15.37 9.90
N GLY A 125 1.60 15.41 9.04
CA GLY A 125 1.21 16.64 8.34
C GLY A 125 0.74 17.74 9.28
N ILE A 126 -0.01 17.39 10.34
CA ILE A 126 -0.51 18.33 11.34
C ILE A 126 0.67 18.99 12.10
N ILE A 127 1.64 18.19 12.55
CA ILE A 127 2.80 18.73 13.27
C ILE A 127 3.74 19.52 12.35
N CYS A 128 3.89 19.10 11.10
CA CYS A 128 4.67 19.83 10.11
C CYS A 128 4.10 21.23 9.86
N LYS A 129 2.78 21.37 9.70
CA LYS A 129 2.12 22.68 9.62
C LYS A 129 2.38 23.53 10.84
N LYS A 130 2.27 22.96 12.05
CA LYS A 130 2.49 23.67 13.32
C LYS A 130 3.91 24.15 13.51
N LEU A 131 4.90 23.41 13.03
CA LEU A 131 6.33 23.71 13.20
C LEU A 131 6.96 24.37 11.96
N ASN A 132 6.17 24.67 10.91
CA ASN A 132 6.64 25.19 9.62
C ASN A 132 7.75 24.32 9.00
N ILE A 133 7.57 23.00 9.01
CA ILE A 133 8.48 22.04 8.40
C ILE A 133 7.86 21.60 7.06
N PRO A 134 8.58 21.68 5.92
CA PRO A 134 8.08 21.13 4.67
C PRO A 134 7.95 19.61 4.77
N TRP A 135 6.91 19.06 4.12
CA TRP A 135 6.76 17.61 4.07
C TRP A 135 6.29 17.13 2.71
N ILE A 136 6.59 15.86 2.44
CA ILE A 136 6.16 15.11 1.25
C ILE A 136 5.23 14.01 1.73
N THR A 137 4.09 13.84 1.06
CA THR A 137 3.22 12.67 1.27
C THR A 137 3.65 11.55 0.32
N SER A 138 3.88 10.33 0.82
CA SER A 138 3.97 9.13 -0.01
C SER A 138 2.65 8.39 -0.02
N ILE A 139 2.18 7.97 -1.18
CA ILE A 139 0.90 7.30 -1.32
C ILE A 139 1.04 6.06 -2.23
N PRO A 140 1.01 4.83 -1.65
CA PRO A 140 1.06 3.61 -2.44
C PRO A 140 -0.24 3.33 -3.19
N THR A 141 -1.36 3.91 -2.76
CA THR A 141 -2.70 3.78 -3.36
C THR A 141 -3.19 5.13 -3.90
N PRO A 142 -2.73 5.58 -5.09
CA PRO A 142 -2.98 6.94 -5.59
C PRO A 142 -4.46 7.30 -5.69
N PHE A 143 -5.31 6.36 -6.04
CA PHE A 143 -6.75 6.58 -6.18
C PHE A 143 -7.49 6.76 -4.83
N ALA A 144 -6.81 6.64 -3.69
CA ALA A 144 -7.36 7.03 -2.38
C ALA A 144 -7.65 8.55 -2.31
N ILE A 145 -6.93 9.37 -3.09
CA ILE A 145 -7.25 10.79 -3.26
C ILE A 145 -8.64 10.93 -3.89
N GLU A 146 -9.51 11.75 -3.31
CA GLU A 146 -10.88 11.95 -3.83
C GLU A 146 -10.88 12.39 -5.29
N SER A 147 -11.63 11.66 -6.13
CA SER A 147 -11.86 12.08 -7.52
C SER A 147 -12.82 13.25 -7.59
N LYS A 148 -12.54 14.20 -8.48
CA LYS A 148 -13.43 15.32 -8.81
C LYS A 148 -14.39 14.97 -9.96
N THR A 149 -13.99 14.07 -10.84
CA THR A 149 -14.67 13.86 -12.15
C THR A 149 -15.11 12.43 -12.42
N THR A 150 -14.37 11.42 -11.94
CA THR A 150 -14.60 10.01 -12.29
C THR A 150 -15.21 9.18 -11.14
N VAL A 151 -15.12 7.86 -11.20
CA VAL A 151 -15.58 6.95 -10.16
C VAL A 151 -14.80 7.18 -8.86
N PRO A 152 -15.45 7.22 -7.70
CA PRO A 152 -14.76 7.28 -6.42
C PRO A 152 -14.19 5.91 -6.04
N ALA A 153 -13.11 5.90 -5.27
CA ALA A 153 -12.57 4.69 -4.65
C ALA A 153 -13.37 4.25 -3.40
N TYR A 154 -13.10 3.05 -2.92
CA TYR A 154 -13.70 2.46 -1.71
C TYR A 154 -15.22 2.25 -1.75
N VAL A 155 -15.77 2.05 -2.94
CA VAL A 155 -17.19 1.73 -3.16
C VAL A 155 -17.40 0.37 -3.84
N GLY A 156 -16.50 -0.56 -3.54
CA GLY A 156 -16.58 -1.94 -4.04
C GLY A 156 -16.11 -2.13 -5.48
N GLY A 157 -15.26 -1.23 -6.00
CA GLY A 157 -14.65 -1.36 -7.33
C GLY A 157 -15.63 -1.01 -8.46
N LEU A 158 -15.99 0.27 -8.58
CA LEU A 158 -16.83 0.74 -9.68
C LEU A 158 -16.02 0.84 -10.97
N TYR A 159 -16.55 0.27 -12.04
CA TYR A 159 -16.00 0.46 -13.39
C TYR A 159 -16.38 1.84 -13.94
N PRO A 160 -15.42 2.61 -14.48
CA PRO A 160 -15.73 3.81 -15.27
C PRO A 160 -16.51 3.40 -16.51
N ARG A 161 -17.57 4.14 -16.82
CA ARG A 161 -18.40 3.90 -17.99
C ARG A 161 -18.91 5.22 -18.56
N ASP A 162 -19.05 5.27 -19.87
CA ASP A 162 -19.65 6.40 -20.56
C ASP A 162 -21.18 6.40 -20.47
N GLY A 163 -21.76 7.58 -20.64
CA GLY A 163 -23.20 7.80 -20.62
C GLY A 163 -23.72 8.54 -19.42
N PHE A 164 -24.87 9.21 -19.59
CA PHE A 164 -25.46 10.10 -18.59
C PHE A 164 -25.74 9.41 -17.24
N LEU A 165 -26.31 8.20 -17.28
CA LEU A 165 -26.67 7.45 -16.05
C LEU A 165 -25.41 7.07 -15.24
N PHE A 166 -24.32 6.71 -15.89
CA PHE A 166 -23.08 6.36 -15.21
C PHE A 166 -22.40 7.62 -14.64
N LYS A 167 -22.40 8.75 -15.36
CA LYS A 167 -21.91 10.03 -14.84
C LYS A 167 -22.73 10.48 -13.61
N LEU A 168 -24.07 10.29 -13.63
CA LEU A 168 -24.94 10.59 -12.49
C LEU A 168 -24.62 9.67 -11.30
N ARG A 169 -24.48 8.34 -11.53
CA ARG A 169 -24.04 7.37 -10.52
C ARG A 169 -22.76 7.82 -9.84
N ASP A 170 -21.74 8.15 -10.61
CA ASP A 170 -20.43 8.53 -10.11
C ASP A 170 -20.47 9.83 -9.32
N LYS A 171 -21.24 10.82 -9.80
CA LYS A 171 -21.48 12.08 -9.08
C LYS A 171 -22.17 11.84 -7.73
N LEU A 172 -23.20 10.99 -7.70
CA LEU A 172 -23.91 10.65 -6.47
C LEU A 172 -22.98 9.89 -5.50
N ALA A 173 -22.23 8.92 -5.98
CA ALA A 173 -21.29 8.15 -5.16
C ALA A 173 -20.20 9.06 -4.55
N ARG A 174 -19.59 9.97 -5.32
CA ARG A 174 -18.65 10.97 -4.80
C ARG A 174 -19.30 11.86 -3.74
N SER A 175 -20.54 12.32 -3.99
CA SER A 175 -21.27 13.15 -3.04
C SER A 175 -21.57 12.42 -1.73
N ILE A 176 -21.95 11.14 -1.80
CA ILE A 176 -22.21 10.30 -0.62
C ILE A 176 -20.93 10.16 0.23
N ILE A 177 -19.80 9.81 -0.38
CA ILE A 177 -18.54 9.66 0.35
C ILE A 177 -18.13 10.98 1.01
N ARG A 178 -18.16 12.07 0.24
CA ARG A 178 -17.78 13.40 0.73
C ARG A 178 -18.68 13.87 1.87
N ASN A 179 -20.00 13.67 1.76
CA ASN A 179 -20.93 14.03 2.81
C ASN A 179 -20.82 13.12 4.03
N TYR A 180 -20.51 11.83 3.84
CA TYR A 180 -20.22 10.91 4.94
C TYR A 180 -18.98 11.36 5.73
N LYS A 181 -17.88 11.70 5.06
CA LYS A 181 -16.68 12.25 5.71
C LYS A 181 -16.98 13.55 6.47
N LYS A 182 -17.75 14.48 5.85
CA LYS A 182 -18.18 15.74 6.51
C LYS A 182 -19.05 15.47 7.73
N LEU A 183 -19.98 14.52 7.64
CA LEU A 183 -20.86 14.14 8.75
C LEU A 183 -20.05 13.58 9.93
N ILE A 184 -19.11 12.68 9.66
CA ILE A 184 -18.21 12.16 10.71
C ILE A 184 -17.42 13.31 11.35
N CYS A 185 -16.88 14.23 10.55
CA CYS A 185 -16.17 15.39 11.07
C CYS A 185 -17.09 16.32 11.90
N LEU A 186 -18.35 16.45 11.54
CA LEU A 186 -19.32 17.22 12.32
C LEU A 186 -19.65 16.54 13.66
N ILE A 187 -19.87 15.22 13.66
CA ILE A 187 -20.11 14.43 14.88
C ILE A 187 -18.90 14.52 15.83
N LEU A 188 -17.70 14.41 15.30
CA LEU A 188 -16.45 14.41 16.05
C LEU A 188 -15.77 15.80 16.08
N ARG A 189 -16.55 16.87 15.87
CA ARG A 189 -16.04 18.25 15.73
C ARG A 189 -15.17 18.73 16.91
N LYS A 190 -15.44 18.26 18.12
CA LYS A 190 -14.68 18.63 19.31
C LYS A 190 -13.22 18.12 19.20
N GLN A 191 -13.07 16.84 18.92
CA GLN A 191 -11.77 16.19 18.76
C GLN A 191 -10.98 16.77 17.58
N ILE A 192 -11.66 17.01 16.46
CA ILE A 192 -11.04 17.60 15.26
C ILE A 192 -10.58 19.04 15.52
N LYS A 193 -11.37 19.83 16.27
CA LYS A 193 -10.99 21.19 16.65
C LYS A 193 -9.74 21.21 17.55
N GLU A 194 -9.61 20.25 18.49
CA GLU A 194 -8.44 20.09 19.36
C GLU A 194 -7.17 19.79 18.55
N LEU A 195 -7.29 19.11 17.40
CA LEU A 195 -6.18 18.88 16.47
C LEU A 195 -5.83 20.10 15.61
N SER A 196 -6.61 21.18 15.64
CA SER A 196 -6.48 22.33 14.74
C SER A 196 -6.47 21.92 13.27
N PHE A 197 -7.31 20.95 12.92
CA PHE A 197 -7.36 20.31 11.61
C PHE A 197 -8.68 20.61 10.90
N THR A 198 -8.61 20.78 9.58
CA THR A 198 -9.77 20.85 8.69
C THR A 198 -9.64 19.77 7.61
N LEU A 199 -10.74 19.09 7.31
CA LEU A 199 -10.73 17.97 6.37
C LEU A 199 -10.39 18.42 4.94
N TYR A 200 -10.91 19.56 4.52
CA TYR A 200 -10.71 20.13 3.18
C TYR A 200 -10.06 21.49 3.25
N ASN A 201 -9.21 21.82 2.28
CA ASN A 201 -8.65 23.13 2.05
C ASN A 201 -9.65 24.03 1.30
N GLU A 202 -9.27 25.28 1.00
CA GLU A 202 -10.09 26.25 0.27
C GLU A 202 -10.40 25.81 -1.18
N LYS A 203 -9.50 25.04 -1.80
CA LYS A 203 -9.70 24.41 -3.12
C LYS A 203 -10.64 23.19 -3.07
N GLY A 204 -11.12 22.81 -1.89
CA GLY A 204 -11.96 21.64 -1.67
C GLY A 204 -11.22 20.31 -1.77
N GLU A 205 -9.90 20.30 -1.66
CA GLU A 205 -9.04 19.12 -1.64
C GLU A 205 -8.80 18.64 -0.22
N GLU A 206 -8.53 17.34 -0.06
CA GLU A 206 -8.29 16.75 1.25
C GLU A 206 -7.00 17.28 1.87
N ASN A 207 -7.11 17.83 3.08
CA ASN A 207 -6.03 18.53 3.78
C ASN A 207 -5.09 17.58 4.55
N ILE A 208 -5.30 16.27 4.39
CA ILE A 208 -4.44 15.23 4.94
C ILE A 208 -3.14 15.08 4.14
N TYR A 209 -3.17 15.46 2.87
CA TYR A 209 -2.00 15.39 1.99
C TYR A 209 -1.14 16.64 2.08
N SER A 210 0.15 16.49 1.71
CA SER A 210 1.07 17.63 1.62
C SER A 210 0.59 18.63 0.57
N PRO A 211 0.61 19.93 0.88
CA PRO A 211 0.36 20.97 -0.11
C PRO A 211 1.57 21.20 -1.04
N TYR A 212 2.71 20.56 -0.77
CA TYR A 212 3.96 20.79 -1.50
C TYR A 212 4.29 19.69 -2.49
N SER A 213 4.09 18.42 -2.10
CA SER A 213 4.40 17.26 -2.95
C SER A 213 3.69 16.00 -2.44
N ILE A 214 3.08 15.25 -3.38
CA ILE A 214 2.46 13.95 -3.15
C ILE A 214 3.12 12.96 -4.10
N LEU A 215 3.93 12.05 -3.58
CA LEU A 215 4.60 11.02 -4.37
C LEU A 215 3.74 9.75 -4.44
N ALA A 216 3.21 9.48 -5.61
CA ALA A 216 2.46 8.28 -5.91
C ALA A 216 3.40 7.09 -6.14
N LEU A 217 3.35 6.09 -5.26
CA LEU A 217 4.16 4.88 -5.34
C LEU A 217 3.45 3.80 -6.17
N GLY A 218 3.03 4.16 -7.37
CA GLY A 218 2.32 3.32 -8.33
C GLY A 218 2.70 3.67 -9.76
N MET A 219 2.12 2.93 -10.70
CA MET A 219 2.33 3.13 -12.14
C MET A 219 1.20 3.95 -12.74
N LYS A 220 1.55 4.98 -13.53
CA LYS A 220 0.58 5.78 -14.27
C LYS A 220 -0.25 4.93 -15.23
N GLU A 221 0.37 3.96 -15.86
CA GLU A 221 -0.24 3.05 -16.84
C GLU A 221 -1.35 2.17 -16.26
N LEU A 222 -1.37 1.99 -14.93
CA LEU A 222 -2.42 1.26 -14.22
C LEU A 222 -3.62 2.14 -13.87
N GLU A 223 -3.49 3.46 -13.95
CA GLU A 223 -4.52 4.41 -13.53
C GLU A 223 -5.27 4.98 -14.73
N PHE A 224 -6.59 4.95 -14.67
CA PHE A 224 -7.47 5.52 -15.68
C PHE A 224 -7.89 6.98 -15.39
N ARG A 225 -7.51 7.51 -14.20
CA ARG A 225 -7.80 8.87 -13.76
C ARG A 225 -6.64 9.80 -14.08
N ASP A 226 -6.98 11.08 -14.26
CA ASP A 226 -6.04 12.20 -14.45
C ASP A 226 -6.35 13.41 -13.55
N ASP A 227 -7.43 13.32 -12.73
CA ASP A 227 -7.94 14.42 -11.90
C ASP A 227 -7.26 14.52 -10.52
N PHE A 228 -5.93 14.41 -10.49
CA PHE A 228 -5.12 14.54 -9.28
C PHE A 228 -4.78 16.02 -8.99
N PRO A 229 -4.44 16.36 -7.70
CA PRO A 229 -3.95 17.70 -7.35
C PRO A 229 -2.67 18.09 -8.09
N GLU A 230 -2.41 19.41 -8.24
CA GLU A 230 -1.23 19.93 -8.97
C GLU A 230 0.12 19.41 -8.41
N GLN A 231 0.22 19.23 -7.09
CA GLN A 231 1.42 18.74 -6.40
C GLN A 231 1.60 17.22 -6.47
N PHE A 232 0.77 16.51 -7.22
CA PHE A 232 0.83 15.07 -7.37
C PHE A 232 1.86 14.66 -8.43
N ILE A 233 2.73 13.71 -8.09
CA ILE A 233 3.82 13.24 -8.93
C ILE A 233 3.84 11.71 -8.95
N TRP A 234 3.85 11.10 -10.12
CA TRP A 234 4.11 9.68 -10.28
C TRP A 234 5.59 9.39 -10.01
N ALA A 235 5.90 8.80 -8.86
CA ALA A 235 7.27 8.41 -8.51
C ALA A 235 7.62 7.01 -9.04
N GLY A 236 6.64 6.15 -9.13
CA GLY A 236 6.82 4.76 -9.53
C GLY A 236 6.63 3.78 -8.37
N PRO A 237 6.41 2.50 -8.67
CA PRO A 237 6.08 1.49 -7.67
C PRO A 237 7.27 1.17 -6.76
N CYS A 238 6.96 0.94 -5.48
CA CYS A 238 7.86 0.42 -4.46
C CYS A 238 7.28 -0.89 -3.95
N CYS A 239 7.75 -2.02 -4.46
CA CYS A 239 7.22 -3.35 -4.14
C CYS A 239 8.32 -4.40 -4.00
N SER A 240 9.60 -3.99 -3.92
CA SER A 240 10.71 -4.90 -3.74
C SER A 240 10.75 -5.45 -2.32
N SER A 241 11.22 -6.67 -2.19
CA SER A 241 11.46 -7.30 -0.91
C SER A 241 12.63 -6.63 -0.20
N LEU A 242 12.36 -6.12 1.00
CA LEU A 242 13.39 -5.44 1.80
C LEU A 242 14.35 -6.40 2.49
N PHE A 243 13.98 -7.68 2.58
CA PHE A 243 14.77 -8.73 3.23
C PHE A 243 14.84 -9.95 2.34
N LYS A 244 16.03 -10.53 2.23
CA LYS A 244 16.16 -11.85 1.61
C LYS A 244 15.57 -12.91 2.54
N ASN A 245 14.74 -13.77 1.99
CA ASN A 245 14.24 -14.93 2.71
C ASN A 245 15.35 -15.99 2.85
N SER A 246 15.32 -16.74 3.94
CA SER A 246 16.17 -17.94 4.12
C SER A 246 15.65 -19.12 3.31
N ILE A 247 14.34 -19.20 3.05
CA ILE A 247 13.74 -20.24 2.24
C ILE A 247 13.96 -19.90 0.76
N LYS A 248 14.72 -20.76 0.07
CA LYS A 248 14.79 -20.76 -1.39
C LYS A 248 13.65 -21.61 -1.92
N PHE A 249 12.77 -20.99 -2.68
CA PHE A 249 11.76 -21.74 -3.41
C PHE A 249 12.40 -22.39 -4.65
N GLU A 250 12.22 -23.69 -4.81
CA GLU A 250 12.65 -24.43 -6.00
C GLU A 250 11.41 -24.90 -6.76
N LYS A 251 11.38 -24.66 -8.08
CA LYS A 251 10.31 -25.12 -8.94
C LYS A 251 10.40 -26.65 -9.07
N ASP A 252 9.28 -27.35 -8.89
CA ASP A 252 9.20 -28.80 -9.08
C ASP A 252 8.78 -29.09 -10.52
N GLU A 253 9.74 -29.50 -11.35
CA GLU A 253 9.58 -29.71 -12.79
C GLU A 253 8.63 -30.90 -13.16
N LYS A 254 8.20 -31.70 -12.18
CA LYS A 254 7.18 -32.74 -12.42
C LYS A 254 5.79 -32.14 -12.72
N TYR A 255 5.54 -30.86 -12.31
CA TYR A 255 4.30 -30.18 -12.59
C TYR A 255 4.40 -29.31 -13.83
N LYS A 256 3.31 -29.30 -14.64
CA LYS A 256 3.26 -28.52 -15.88
C LYS A 256 3.36 -27.02 -15.64
N LYS A 257 2.76 -26.53 -14.54
CA LYS A 257 2.69 -25.12 -14.16
C LYS A 257 2.74 -24.98 -12.66
N THR A 258 3.23 -23.82 -12.19
CA THR A 258 3.22 -23.46 -10.78
C THR A 258 2.35 -22.21 -10.57
N VAL A 259 1.45 -22.28 -9.62
CA VAL A 259 0.52 -21.22 -9.22
C VAL A 259 0.87 -20.75 -7.82
N PHE A 260 1.19 -19.48 -7.67
CA PHE A 260 1.41 -18.89 -6.36
C PHE A 260 0.12 -18.27 -5.81
N VAL A 261 -0.22 -18.57 -4.56
CA VAL A 261 -1.45 -18.08 -3.92
C VAL A 261 -1.10 -17.30 -2.66
N THR A 262 -1.57 -16.06 -2.53
CA THR A 262 -1.29 -15.24 -1.34
C THR A 262 -2.42 -14.28 -0.99
N ASN A 263 -2.65 -14.10 0.31
CA ASN A 263 -3.55 -13.08 0.86
C ASN A 263 -2.77 -11.91 1.52
N GLY A 264 -1.47 -11.82 1.29
CA GLY A 264 -0.63 -10.80 1.92
C GLY A 264 -0.52 -10.96 3.44
N THR A 265 -0.18 -9.88 4.15
CA THR A 265 0.12 -9.90 5.59
C THR A 265 -1.02 -9.35 6.47
N HIS A 266 -1.96 -8.61 5.90
CA HIS A 266 -3.05 -7.92 6.64
C HIS A 266 -4.24 -8.85 6.91
N LEU A 267 -5.41 -8.57 6.76
CA LEU A 267 -6.70 -9.29 6.84
C LEU A 267 -6.62 -10.76 7.33
N LYS A 268 -6.40 -10.95 8.64
CA LYS A 268 -6.26 -12.30 9.25
C LYS A 268 -7.47 -13.20 8.98
N TRP A 269 -8.69 -12.61 9.00
CA TRP A 269 -9.93 -13.35 8.74
C TRP A 269 -10.04 -13.90 7.32
N ALA A 270 -9.35 -13.29 6.35
CA ALA A 270 -9.41 -13.70 4.96
C ALA A 270 -8.35 -14.75 4.56
N LYS A 271 -7.38 -15.06 5.43
CA LYS A 271 -6.27 -15.98 5.10
C LYS A 271 -6.78 -17.40 4.81
N LYS A 272 -7.71 -17.90 5.63
CA LYS A 272 -8.29 -19.24 5.44
C LYS A 272 -8.97 -19.36 4.08
N SER A 273 -9.71 -18.36 3.64
CA SER A 273 -10.43 -18.43 2.37
C SER A 273 -9.52 -18.58 1.15
N MET A 274 -8.30 -18.01 1.19
CA MET A 274 -7.33 -18.18 0.11
C MET A 274 -6.66 -19.55 0.12
N THR A 275 -6.47 -20.15 1.30
CA THR A 275 -6.02 -21.54 1.41
C THR A 275 -7.09 -22.49 0.91
N ASP A 276 -8.37 -22.30 1.28
CA ASP A 276 -9.50 -23.10 0.78
C ASP A 276 -9.59 -23.03 -0.75
N VAL A 277 -9.36 -21.87 -1.35
CA VAL A 277 -9.29 -21.70 -2.82
C VAL A 277 -8.16 -22.52 -3.43
N ALA A 278 -6.96 -22.49 -2.82
CA ALA A 278 -5.83 -23.27 -3.31
C ALA A 278 -6.07 -24.77 -3.20
N GLU A 279 -6.69 -25.24 -2.12
CA GLU A 279 -7.08 -26.65 -1.92
C GLU A 279 -8.11 -27.10 -2.94
N GLU A 280 -9.12 -26.30 -3.25
CA GLU A 280 -10.13 -26.63 -4.27
C GLU A 280 -9.49 -26.73 -5.67
N LEU A 281 -8.69 -25.73 -6.04
CA LEU A 281 -8.02 -25.72 -7.33
C LEU A 281 -6.98 -26.84 -7.47
N SER A 282 -6.24 -27.18 -6.42
CA SER A 282 -5.26 -28.27 -6.45
C SER A 282 -5.89 -29.64 -6.77
N LYS A 283 -7.11 -29.87 -6.29
CA LYS A 283 -7.89 -31.10 -6.62
C LYS A 283 -8.37 -31.12 -8.06
N LEU A 284 -8.74 -29.94 -8.60
CA LEU A 284 -9.25 -29.81 -9.98
C LEU A 284 -8.14 -29.86 -11.04
N TYR A 285 -6.91 -29.40 -10.66
CA TYR A 285 -5.75 -29.31 -11.55
C TYR A 285 -4.54 -30.05 -10.96
N PRO A 286 -4.57 -31.39 -10.89
CA PRO A 286 -3.52 -32.19 -10.26
C PRO A 286 -2.15 -32.08 -10.97
N GLU A 287 -2.14 -31.63 -12.22
CA GLU A 287 -0.92 -31.39 -13.00
C GLU A 287 -0.25 -30.04 -12.71
N PHE A 288 -0.87 -29.16 -11.90
CA PHE A 288 -0.30 -27.87 -11.47
C PHE A 288 0.15 -27.95 -10.02
N LEU A 289 1.27 -27.30 -9.71
CA LEU A 289 1.70 -27.09 -8.32
C LEU A 289 1.08 -25.80 -7.77
N PHE A 290 0.42 -25.88 -6.63
CA PHE A 290 -0.08 -24.72 -5.90
C PHE A 290 0.82 -24.42 -4.69
N VAL A 291 1.35 -23.20 -4.65
CA VAL A 291 2.27 -22.71 -3.61
C VAL A 291 1.60 -21.57 -2.86
N VAL A 292 1.25 -21.80 -1.61
CA VAL A 292 0.52 -20.83 -0.78
C VAL A 292 1.48 -20.13 0.17
N SER A 293 1.41 -18.80 0.23
CA SER A 293 2.06 -18.01 1.28
C SER A 293 1.02 -17.39 2.20
N LEU A 294 1.05 -17.76 3.48
CA LEU A 294 0.12 -17.25 4.50
C LEU A 294 0.40 -15.81 4.93
N GLY A 295 1.58 -15.26 4.57
CA GLY A 295 1.97 -13.91 4.97
C GLY A 295 2.14 -13.74 6.47
N SER A 296 2.49 -14.79 7.20
CA SER A 296 2.62 -14.78 8.66
C SER A 296 4.03 -14.42 9.08
N TYR A 297 4.15 -13.55 10.09
CA TYR A 297 5.36 -13.20 10.81
C TYR A 297 5.19 -13.58 12.28
N PRO A 298 6.21 -14.06 12.99
CA PRO A 298 7.64 -14.18 12.66
C PRO A 298 8.06 -15.55 12.07
N GLU A 299 7.16 -16.47 11.82
CA GLU A 299 7.48 -17.86 11.43
C GLU A 299 7.84 -17.99 9.93
N ARG A 300 8.69 -17.08 9.42
CA ARG A 300 9.01 -16.92 7.98
C ARG A 300 9.59 -18.18 7.34
N ASP A 301 10.34 -18.96 8.12
CA ASP A 301 11.26 -19.98 7.60
C ASP A 301 10.69 -21.39 7.70
N LYS A 302 9.38 -21.51 7.94
CA LYS A 302 8.73 -22.81 8.08
C LYS A 302 7.80 -23.08 6.90
N GLU A 303 8.00 -24.22 6.24
CA GLU A 303 6.97 -24.88 5.45
C GLU A 303 5.99 -25.53 6.41
N THR A 304 4.68 -25.30 6.23
CA THR A 304 3.65 -25.81 7.14
C THR A 304 3.07 -27.14 6.68
N VAL A 305 2.81 -27.24 5.37
CA VAL A 305 2.19 -28.43 4.77
C VAL A 305 2.79 -28.66 3.39
N ARG A 306 3.10 -29.92 3.08
CA ARG A 306 3.49 -30.37 1.76
C ARG A 306 2.72 -31.64 1.42
N GLU A 307 1.65 -31.48 0.66
CA GLU A 307 0.78 -32.58 0.25
C GLU A 307 0.59 -32.57 -1.26
N ASN A 308 1.03 -33.65 -1.90
CA ASN A 308 0.89 -33.80 -3.36
C ASN A 308 1.34 -32.55 -4.14
N ASN A 309 0.36 -31.86 -4.76
CA ASN A 309 0.53 -30.65 -5.54
C ASN A 309 0.13 -29.35 -4.79
N LEU A 310 0.05 -29.39 -3.46
CA LEU A 310 -0.24 -28.23 -2.59
C LEU A 310 0.86 -28.08 -1.54
N HIS A 311 1.60 -26.95 -1.61
CA HIS A 311 2.65 -26.62 -0.67
C HIS A 311 2.30 -25.30 0.04
N ILE A 312 2.24 -25.28 1.37
CA ILE A 312 1.86 -24.12 2.17
C ILE A 312 3.05 -23.68 2.99
N TYR A 313 3.38 -22.41 2.92
CA TYR A 313 4.47 -21.76 3.65
C TYR A 313 3.92 -20.64 4.53
N HIS A 314 4.52 -20.41 5.68
CA HIS A 314 4.19 -19.26 6.51
C HIS A 314 4.43 -17.94 5.78
N TYR A 315 5.57 -17.84 5.10
CA TYR A 315 5.92 -16.66 4.33
C TYR A 315 6.87 -17.02 3.18
N LEU A 316 6.57 -16.52 2.00
CA LEU A 316 7.46 -16.54 0.86
C LEU A 316 7.63 -15.11 0.33
N ASP A 317 8.87 -14.79 0.00
CA ASP A 317 9.25 -13.51 -0.54
C ASP A 317 8.88 -13.41 -2.02
N TYR A 318 8.23 -12.32 -2.43
CA TYR A 318 7.78 -12.17 -3.83
C TYR A 318 8.94 -12.11 -4.81
N ASP A 319 10.07 -11.44 -4.45
CA ASP A 319 11.25 -11.37 -5.33
C ASP A 319 11.95 -12.73 -5.47
N GLU A 320 11.76 -13.66 -4.53
CA GLU A 320 12.27 -15.03 -4.59
C GLU A 320 11.34 -15.96 -5.38
N VAL A 321 10.03 -15.88 -5.16
CA VAL A 321 9.09 -16.86 -5.70
C VAL A 321 8.57 -16.50 -7.08
N LEU A 322 8.22 -15.20 -7.32
CA LEU A 322 7.55 -14.80 -8.57
C LEU A 322 8.38 -15.07 -9.84
N PRO A 323 9.71 -14.92 -9.88
CA PRO A 323 10.47 -15.29 -11.07
C PRO A 323 10.29 -16.74 -11.52
N LYS A 324 10.01 -17.65 -10.58
CA LYS A 324 10.00 -19.11 -10.76
C LYS A 324 8.63 -19.71 -11.02
N ILE A 325 7.55 -18.92 -10.96
CA ILE A 325 6.16 -19.37 -11.12
C ILE A 325 5.55 -18.93 -12.44
N ASP A 326 4.39 -19.52 -12.78
CA ASP A 326 3.68 -19.22 -14.02
C ASP A 326 2.49 -18.27 -13.78
N TYR A 327 1.71 -18.47 -12.72
CA TYR A 327 0.48 -17.74 -12.43
C TYR A 327 0.38 -17.32 -10.97
N VAL A 328 -0.39 -16.27 -10.70
CA VAL A 328 -0.66 -15.80 -9.34
C VAL A 328 -2.15 -15.73 -9.04
N ILE A 329 -2.53 -16.09 -7.83
CA ILE A 329 -3.86 -15.81 -7.26
C ILE A 329 -3.64 -14.95 -6.02
N HIS A 330 -4.21 -13.74 -5.98
CA HIS A 330 -3.97 -12.83 -4.88
C HIS A 330 -5.17 -11.94 -4.56
N HIS A 331 -5.13 -11.30 -3.39
CA HIS A 331 -6.21 -10.46 -2.86
C HIS A 331 -6.32 -9.06 -3.50
N GLY A 332 -5.37 -8.63 -4.33
CA GLY A 332 -5.39 -7.30 -4.94
C GLY A 332 -4.69 -6.19 -4.15
N GLY A 333 -3.84 -6.54 -3.18
CA GLY A 333 -3.01 -5.53 -2.50
C GLY A 333 -1.98 -4.90 -3.45
N THR A 334 -1.63 -3.62 -3.22
CA THR A 334 -0.73 -2.85 -4.10
C THR A 334 0.63 -3.53 -4.30
N GLY A 335 1.24 -4.05 -3.23
CA GLY A 335 2.57 -4.69 -3.30
C GLY A 335 2.59 -5.92 -4.20
N VAL A 336 1.65 -6.86 -4.02
CA VAL A 336 1.60 -8.08 -4.83
C VAL A 336 1.21 -7.79 -6.29
N LEU A 337 0.31 -6.85 -6.53
CA LEU A 337 -0.09 -6.48 -7.90
C LEU A 337 1.10 -5.88 -8.67
N HIS A 338 1.83 -4.91 -8.07
CA HIS A 338 3.02 -4.36 -8.69
C HIS A 338 4.14 -5.38 -8.86
N SER A 339 4.26 -6.35 -7.93
CA SER A 339 5.20 -7.47 -8.09
C SER A 339 4.79 -8.40 -9.25
N CYS A 340 3.50 -8.66 -9.46
CA CYS A 340 3.02 -9.37 -10.64
C CYS A 340 3.38 -8.64 -11.94
N ILE A 341 3.24 -7.32 -11.98
CA ILE A 341 3.67 -6.50 -13.12
C ILE A 341 5.17 -6.58 -13.32
N LYS A 342 5.96 -6.36 -12.26
CA LYS A 342 7.44 -6.41 -12.25
C LYS A 342 7.96 -7.71 -12.90
N TYR A 343 7.37 -8.84 -12.53
CA TYR A 343 7.79 -10.17 -12.97
C TYR A 343 6.99 -10.73 -14.14
N ASN A 344 6.13 -9.93 -14.77
CA ASN A 344 5.28 -10.35 -15.90
C ASN A 344 4.45 -11.59 -15.57
N LYS A 345 3.74 -11.60 -14.42
CA LYS A 345 2.95 -12.74 -13.96
C LYS A 345 1.46 -12.47 -14.06
N PRO A 346 0.75 -13.16 -14.95
CA PRO A 346 -0.72 -13.09 -15.02
C PRO A 346 -1.34 -13.49 -13.70
N SER A 347 -2.45 -12.83 -13.33
CA SER A 347 -3.07 -13.08 -12.04
C SER A 347 -4.59 -13.15 -12.06
N VAL A 348 -5.13 -13.96 -11.13
CA VAL A 348 -6.53 -13.89 -10.68
C VAL A 348 -6.55 -13.06 -9.41
N ILE A 349 -7.43 -12.05 -9.36
CA ILE A 349 -7.55 -11.12 -8.25
C ILE A 349 -8.86 -11.36 -7.52
N ILE A 350 -8.76 -11.73 -6.23
CA ILE A 350 -9.90 -12.03 -5.36
C ILE A 350 -9.96 -10.98 -4.25
N PRO A 351 -10.56 -9.81 -4.49
CA PRO A 351 -10.58 -8.74 -3.51
C PRO A 351 -11.43 -9.10 -2.28
N HIS A 352 -10.94 -8.70 -1.10
CA HIS A 352 -11.57 -8.98 0.19
C HIS A 352 -12.08 -7.70 0.85
N ASP A 353 -11.27 -6.62 0.86
CA ASP A 353 -11.59 -5.37 1.55
C ASP A 353 -10.79 -4.17 1.00
N TYR A 354 -11.09 -2.98 1.47
CA TYR A 354 -10.41 -1.70 1.21
C TYR A 354 -10.23 -1.38 -0.29
N ASP A 355 -9.00 -1.05 -0.66
CA ASP A 355 -8.54 -0.67 -2.00
C ASP A 355 -8.43 -1.84 -2.99
N GLN A 356 -8.57 -3.06 -2.51
CA GLN A 356 -8.39 -4.28 -3.31
C GLN A 356 -9.39 -4.37 -4.47
N PHE A 357 -10.64 -3.94 -4.23
CA PHE A 357 -11.67 -3.90 -5.27
C PHE A 357 -11.33 -2.91 -6.39
N ASP A 358 -10.78 -1.76 -6.02
CA ASP A 358 -10.39 -0.72 -6.96
C ASP A 358 -9.15 -1.12 -7.76
N TYR A 359 -8.20 -1.85 -7.15
CA TYR A 359 -7.07 -2.46 -7.86
C TYR A 359 -7.51 -3.57 -8.81
N ALA A 360 -8.50 -4.40 -8.42
CA ALA A 360 -9.03 -5.44 -9.29
C ALA A 360 -9.66 -4.85 -10.57
N VAL A 361 -10.41 -3.74 -10.45
CA VAL A 361 -10.96 -3.02 -11.61
C VAL A 361 -9.87 -2.47 -12.51
N ARG A 362 -8.81 -1.87 -11.93
CA ARG A 362 -7.69 -1.33 -12.69
C ARG A 362 -6.93 -2.42 -13.46
N ALA A 363 -6.69 -3.54 -12.81
CA ALA A 363 -6.02 -4.67 -13.43
C ALA A 363 -6.84 -5.28 -14.58
N ASP A 364 -8.15 -5.35 -14.44
CA ASP A 364 -9.06 -5.82 -15.48
C ASP A 364 -9.11 -4.87 -16.67
N LEU A 365 -9.28 -3.56 -16.42
CA LEU A 365 -9.27 -2.51 -17.45
C LEU A 365 -7.94 -2.43 -18.20
N ALA A 366 -6.84 -2.63 -17.50
CA ALA A 366 -5.50 -2.70 -18.08
C ALA A 366 -5.20 -4.05 -18.75
N GLU A 367 -6.09 -5.03 -18.64
CA GLU A 367 -5.93 -6.40 -19.15
C GLU A 367 -4.68 -7.13 -18.63
N ILE A 368 -4.31 -6.90 -17.37
CA ILE A 368 -3.16 -7.52 -16.72
C ILE A 368 -3.53 -8.54 -15.65
N GLY A 369 -4.82 -8.64 -15.29
CA GLY A 369 -5.34 -9.57 -14.31
C GLY A 369 -6.83 -9.78 -14.49
N ILE A 370 -7.38 -10.84 -13.91
CA ILE A 370 -8.79 -11.22 -14.03
C ILE A 370 -9.43 -11.20 -12.64
N PRO A 371 -10.42 -10.32 -12.37
CA PRO A 371 -11.15 -10.33 -11.11
C PRO A 371 -11.99 -11.59 -10.90
N ALA A 372 -12.07 -12.03 -9.64
CA ALA A 372 -12.99 -13.08 -9.21
C ALA A 372 -13.70 -12.69 -7.91
N LYS A 373 -14.89 -13.28 -7.67
CA LYS A 373 -15.69 -13.01 -6.47
C LYS A 373 -15.39 -14.06 -5.40
N LEU A 374 -14.91 -13.63 -4.24
CA LEU A 374 -14.52 -14.50 -3.12
C LEU A 374 -15.61 -15.52 -2.73
N LYS A 375 -16.87 -15.09 -2.65
CA LYS A 375 -17.98 -15.94 -2.22
C LYS A 375 -18.56 -16.82 -3.33
N SER A 376 -17.86 -16.99 -4.44
CA SER A 376 -18.32 -17.75 -5.60
C SER A 376 -17.21 -18.63 -6.16
N GLY A 377 -17.14 -19.90 -5.73
CA GLY A 377 -16.20 -20.89 -6.27
C GLY A 377 -16.27 -20.94 -7.80
N LYS A 378 -17.49 -20.93 -8.38
CA LYS A 378 -17.68 -20.86 -9.83
C LYS A 378 -17.02 -19.64 -10.47
N SER A 379 -17.07 -18.45 -9.82
CA SER A 379 -16.39 -17.25 -10.31
C SER A 379 -14.88 -17.42 -10.30
N ILE A 380 -14.34 -18.02 -9.25
CA ILE A 380 -12.89 -18.25 -9.10
C ILE A 380 -12.39 -19.23 -10.15
N ILE A 381 -13.07 -20.39 -10.30
CA ILE A 381 -12.71 -21.39 -11.30
C ILE A 381 -12.78 -20.79 -12.71
N ASN A 382 -13.86 -20.10 -13.06
CA ASN A 382 -14.00 -19.47 -14.38
C ASN A 382 -12.90 -18.43 -14.66
N SER A 383 -12.51 -17.62 -13.64
CA SER A 383 -11.44 -16.64 -13.80
C SER A 383 -10.08 -17.29 -13.92
N PHE A 384 -9.85 -18.40 -13.20
CA PHE A 384 -8.64 -19.19 -13.31
C PHE A 384 -8.53 -19.84 -14.70
N GLU A 385 -9.60 -20.46 -15.21
CA GLU A 385 -9.64 -21.05 -16.55
C GLU A 385 -9.38 -20.02 -17.64
N LYS A 386 -9.99 -18.83 -17.57
CA LYS A 386 -9.73 -17.74 -18.50
C LYS A 386 -8.24 -17.32 -18.47
N MET A 387 -7.64 -17.28 -17.29
CA MET A 387 -6.23 -16.92 -17.14
C MET A 387 -5.31 -17.96 -17.81
N ILE A 388 -5.49 -19.25 -17.52
CA ILE A 388 -4.62 -20.31 -18.07
C ILE A 388 -4.83 -20.56 -19.57
N GLN A 389 -6.03 -20.26 -20.11
CA GLN A 389 -6.34 -20.38 -21.53
C GLN A 389 -5.83 -19.18 -22.36
N ARG A 390 -5.63 -18.02 -21.74
CA ARG A 390 -5.15 -16.83 -22.43
C ARG A 390 -3.67 -16.98 -22.80
N LYS A 391 -3.38 -17.05 -24.10
CA LYS A 391 -2.02 -17.29 -24.62
C LYS A 391 -1.09 -16.11 -24.48
N GLU A 392 -1.60 -14.88 -24.58
CA GLU A 392 -0.78 -13.67 -24.63
C GLU A 392 -1.32 -12.59 -23.66
N TRP A 393 -0.41 -11.99 -22.93
CA TRP A 393 -0.67 -10.91 -21.97
C TRP A 393 0.09 -9.63 -22.38
N LYS A 394 -0.18 -9.15 -23.62
CA LYS A 394 0.57 -8.05 -24.26
C LYS A 394 0.67 -6.78 -23.39
N ASN A 395 -0.44 -6.41 -22.73
CA ASN A 395 -0.44 -5.24 -21.87
C ASN A 395 0.41 -5.46 -20.61
N LEU A 396 0.39 -6.65 -20.03
CA LEU A 396 1.23 -7.00 -18.89
C LEU A 396 2.72 -6.99 -19.26
N GLU A 397 3.09 -7.56 -20.41
CA GLU A 397 4.46 -7.52 -20.94
C GLU A 397 4.95 -6.09 -21.18
N LYS A 398 4.09 -5.24 -21.76
CA LYS A 398 4.39 -3.82 -21.95
C LYS A 398 4.59 -3.13 -20.62
N MET A 399 3.65 -3.31 -19.68
CA MET A 399 3.70 -2.67 -18.37
C MET A 399 4.89 -3.15 -17.53
N SER A 400 5.29 -4.42 -17.66
CA SER A 400 6.51 -4.95 -17.05
C SER A 400 7.79 -4.27 -17.57
N LYS A 401 7.85 -3.96 -18.88
CA LYS A 401 8.95 -3.17 -19.44
C LYS A 401 8.93 -1.72 -18.95
N ASP A 402 7.76 -1.12 -18.86
CA ASP A 402 7.58 0.26 -18.38
C ASP A 402 7.90 0.39 -16.88
N PHE A 403 7.69 -0.66 -16.10
CA PHE A 403 8.07 -0.72 -14.67
C PHE A 403 9.54 -0.34 -14.44
N ASN A 404 10.44 -0.84 -15.28
CA ASN A 404 11.89 -0.60 -15.15
C ASN A 404 12.32 0.84 -15.51
N LYS A 405 11.41 1.68 -16.04
CA LYS A 405 11.68 3.09 -16.34
C LYS A 405 11.50 4.00 -15.11
N TYR A 406 10.84 3.51 -14.08
CA TYR A 406 10.61 4.25 -12.86
C TYR A 406 11.85 4.24 -11.95
N SER A 407 12.09 5.38 -11.32
CA SER A 407 13.18 5.58 -10.35
C SER A 407 12.65 6.35 -9.14
N PRO A 408 11.86 5.73 -8.25
CA PRO A 408 11.15 6.43 -7.17
C PRO A 408 12.07 7.26 -6.27
N SER A 409 13.24 6.72 -5.91
CA SER A 409 14.20 7.41 -5.05
C SER A 409 14.81 8.66 -5.71
N GLU A 410 15.01 8.65 -7.04
CA GLU A 410 15.51 9.82 -7.75
C GLU A 410 14.44 10.93 -7.82
N VAL A 411 13.17 10.56 -7.95
CA VAL A 411 12.05 11.51 -7.84
C VAL A 411 12.01 12.11 -6.44
N LEU A 412 12.14 11.29 -5.39
CA LEU A 412 12.21 11.77 -4.01
C LEU A 412 13.37 12.76 -3.81
N LYS A 413 14.59 12.45 -4.28
CA LYS A 413 15.76 13.33 -4.14
C LYS A 413 15.52 14.69 -4.80
N LYS A 414 14.94 14.71 -6.02
CA LYS A 414 14.58 15.95 -6.71
C LYS A 414 13.58 16.78 -5.91
N GLU A 415 12.57 16.14 -5.33
CA GLU A 415 11.57 16.84 -4.52
C GLU A 415 12.15 17.37 -3.20
N ILE A 416 13.02 16.63 -2.53
CA ILE A 416 13.75 17.12 -1.35
C ILE A 416 14.57 18.36 -1.72
N ASP A 417 15.38 18.28 -2.78
CA ASP A 417 16.23 19.39 -3.23
C ASP A 417 15.38 20.61 -3.65
N ARG A 418 14.23 20.41 -4.31
CA ARG A 418 13.31 21.48 -4.68
C ARG A 418 12.75 22.21 -3.46
N LEU A 419 12.22 21.44 -2.50
CA LEU A 419 11.56 22.01 -1.32
C LEU A 419 12.55 22.73 -0.38
N LEU A 420 13.76 22.21 -0.24
CA LEU A 420 14.78 22.83 0.64
C LEU A 420 15.47 24.05 0.00
N LYS A 421 15.45 24.18 -1.33
CA LYS A 421 15.94 25.40 -2.04
C LYS A 421 14.90 26.51 -2.12
N GLY A 422 13.73 26.36 -1.48
CA GLY A 422 12.67 27.36 -1.47
C GLY A 422 11.78 27.37 -2.72
N GLY A 423 11.79 26.26 -3.49
CA GLY A 423 10.85 26.05 -4.60
C GLY A 423 9.43 25.84 -4.07
N LYS A 424 8.55 26.84 -4.31
CA LYS A 424 7.10 26.72 -4.08
C LYS A 424 6.46 25.82 -5.10
#